data_a679596bb945451fd85447f4f61bc9c5
#
_entry.id   a679596bb945451fd85447f4f61bc9c5
#
_cell.length_a   1.000
_cell.length_b   1.000
_cell.length_c   1.000
_cell.angle_alpha   90.00
_cell.angle_beta   90.00
_cell.angle_gamma   90.00
#
_symmetry.space_group_name_H-M   'P 1'
#
loop_
_entity.id
_entity.type
_entity.pdbx_description
1 polymer ?
#
loop_
_entity_poly.entity_id
_entity_poly.type
_entity_poly.pdbx_seq_one_letter_code
_entity_poly.pdbx_strand_id
1 'polypeptide(L)'
;ITGHSPKYLRLLQKDIEIFLNQRGLELSKEKTHITHIRDGFNFLGFNFRKYPNNKVIVKPTKDGIKSFKSKIKEIFKKYNSSSLSMLITKLNPLLRGWANYYRFVNSKVVFDKIDTYIWRKSLNWMKRIHQRKETIKYYKQYFKPFPNYKSDVLSDGKQFVYRLGTLPL
;
A
#
# COMPACT_ATOMS: atom_id res chain seq x y z
N ILE A 1 -19.50 -1.34 -14.61
CA ILE A 1 -20.32 -2.27 -15.42
C ILE A 1 -19.37 -3.25 -16.11
N THR A 2 -19.78 -4.50 -16.23
CA THR A 2 -19.03 -5.56 -16.93
C THR A 2 -19.90 -6.16 -18.02
N GLY A 3 -19.27 -6.64 -19.10
CA GLY A 3 -19.97 -7.27 -20.21
C GLY A 3 -19.04 -8.18 -21.03
N HIS A 4 -19.62 -9.07 -21.81
CA HIS A 4 -18.89 -10.06 -22.60
C HIS A 4 -18.33 -9.51 -23.92
N SER A 5 -18.82 -8.35 -24.38
CA SER A 5 -18.49 -7.80 -25.71
C SER A 5 -18.31 -6.28 -25.64
N PRO A 6 -17.27 -5.71 -26.27
CA PRO A 6 -17.12 -4.26 -26.37
C PRO A 6 -18.30 -3.58 -27.08
N LYS A 7 -18.93 -4.24 -28.05
CA LYS A 7 -20.10 -3.73 -28.76
C LYS A 7 -21.28 -3.55 -27.81
N TYR A 8 -21.55 -4.54 -26.96
CA TYR A 8 -22.61 -4.46 -25.94
C TYR A 8 -22.33 -3.36 -24.92
N LEU A 9 -21.09 -3.23 -24.45
CA LEU A 9 -20.71 -2.19 -23.49
C LEU A 9 -20.87 -0.76 -24.08
N ARG A 10 -20.63 -0.57 -25.38
CA ARG A 10 -20.86 0.73 -26.04
C ARG A 10 -22.34 1.08 -26.15
N LEU A 11 -23.22 0.09 -26.33
CA LEU A 11 -24.67 0.32 -26.30
C LEU A 11 -25.10 0.74 -24.88
N LEU A 12 -24.69 -0.02 -23.87
CA LEU A 12 -24.96 0.33 -22.46
C LEU A 12 -24.43 1.72 -22.08
N GLN A 13 -23.27 2.10 -22.60
CA GLN A 13 -22.72 3.43 -22.35
C GLN A 13 -23.67 4.53 -22.85
N LYS A 14 -24.26 4.38 -24.05
CA LYS A 14 -25.23 5.32 -24.57
C LYS A 14 -26.51 5.42 -23.71
N ASP A 15 -27.01 4.27 -23.24
CA ASP A 15 -28.18 4.24 -22.36
C ASP A 15 -27.90 4.95 -21.04
N ILE A 16 -26.68 4.77 -20.49
CA ILE A 16 -26.23 5.47 -19.28
C ILE A 16 -26.11 6.97 -19.54
N GLU A 17 -25.54 7.37 -20.66
CA GLU A 17 -25.44 8.79 -21.05
C GLU A 17 -26.82 9.45 -21.09
N ILE A 18 -27.81 8.80 -21.73
CA ILE A 18 -29.19 9.27 -21.77
C ILE A 18 -29.77 9.40 -20.36
N PHE A 19 -29.63 8.36 -19.54
CA PHE A 19 -30.12 8.36 -18.16
C PHE A 19 -29.50 9.45 -17.28
N LEU A 20 -28.22 9.72 -17.44
CA LEU A 20 -27.51 10.77 -16.69
C LEU A 20 -27.88 12.15 -17.15
N ASN A 21 -27.98 12.37 -18.47
CA ASN A 21 -28.37 13.66 -19.06
C ASN A 21 -29.76 14.12 -18.60
N GLN A 22 -30.70 13.20 -18.44
CA GLN A 22 -32.04 13.50 -17.88
C GLN A 22 -31.97 14.04 -16.43
N ARG A 23 -30.83 13.88 -15.74
CA ARG A 23 -30.59 14.29 -14.36
C ARG A 23 -29.54 15.42 -14.24
N GLY A 24 -29.21 16.03 -15.38
CA GLY A 24 -28.21 17.12 -15.43
C GLY A 24 -26.77 16.65 -15.18
N LEU A 25 -26.49 15.34 -15.36
CA LEU A 25 -25.17 14.75 -15.19
C LEU A 25 -24.59 14.30 -16.53
N GLU A 26 -23.29 14.44 -16.72
CA GLU A 26 -22.59 14.02 -17.94
C GLU A 26 -21.50 13.00 -17.64
N LEU A 27 -21.30 12.03 -18.53
CA LEU A 27 -20.14 11.12 -18.49
C LEU A 27 -18.88 11.86 -18.93
N SER A 28 -17.85 11.84 -18.07
CA SER A 28 -16.54 12.35 -18.47
C SER A 28 -15.93 11.48 -19.57
N LYS A 29 -15.75 12.02 -20.76
CA LYS A 29 -15.12 11.33 -21.91
C LYS A 29 -13.69 10.90 -21.60
N GLU A 30 -12.94 11.69 -20.82
CA GLU A 30 -11.57 11.38 -20.42
C GLU A 30 -11.46 10.24 -19.41
N LYS A 31 -12.50 10.05 -18.57
CA LYS A 31 -12.50 9.06 -17.48
C LYS A 31 -13.30 7.81 -17.79
N THR A 32 -14.07 7.80 -18.88
CA THR A 32 -14.92 6.67 -19.26
C THR A 32 -14.24 5.84 -20.34
N HIS A 33 -13.76 4.65 -19.95
CA HIS A 33 -13.04 3.75 -20.84
C HIS A 33 -13.60 2.34 -20.78
N ILE A 34 -13.71 1.70 -21.96
CA ILE A 34 -13.95 0.26 -22.05
C ILE A 34 -12.59 -0.43 -22.09
N THR A 35 -12.26 -1.18 -21.03
CA THR A 35 -10.98 -1.84 -20.86
C THR A 35 -11.15 -3.36 -20.84
N HIS A 36 -10.29 -4.09 -21.59
CA HIS A 36 -10.30 -5.53 -21.52
C HIS A 36 -9.63 -6.03 -20.22
N ILE A 37 -10.20 -7.05 -19.58
CA ILE A 37 -9.71 -7.55 -18.28
C ILE A 37 -8.26 -8.05 -18.31
N ARG A 38 -7.74 -8.46 -19.49
CA ARG A 38 -6.33 -8.85 -19.68
C ARG A 38 -5.38 -7.66 -19.63
N ASP A 39 -5.85 -6.47 -20.03
CA ASP A 39 -5.06 -5.23 -19.93
C ASP A 39 -5.01 -4.74 -18.48
N GLY A 40 -6.07 -5.07 -17.73
CA GLY A 40 -6.27 -4.69 -16.34
C GLY A 40 -6.81 -3.29 -16.17
N PHE A 41 -7.50 -3.06 -15.07
CA PHE A 41 -8.03 -1.75 -14.70
C PHE A 41 -7.88 -1.50 -13.21
N ASN A 42 -7.91 -0.22 -12.83
CA ASN A 42 -7.85 0.22 -11.44
C ASN A 42 -9.24 0.63 -10.97
N PHE A 43 -9.62 0.15 -9.78
CA PHE A 43 -10.87 0.53 -9.14
C PHE A 43 -10.70 0.54 -7.62
N LEU A 44 -11.07 1.62 -6.96
CA LEU A 44 -10.96 1.81 -5.50
C LEU A 44 -9.59 1.41 -4.92
N GLY A 45 -8.51 1.76 -5.59
CA GLY A 45 -7.16 1.46 -5.12
C GLY A 45 -6.68 0.03 -5.41
N PHE A 46 -7.53 -0.81 -6.02
CA PHE A 46 -7.19 -2.16 -6.47
C PHE A 46 -6.96 -2.20 -7.97
N ASN A 47 -5.98 -2.97 -8.40
CA ASN A 47 -5.73 -3.32 -9.79
C ASN A 47 -6.25 -4.73 -10.05
N PHE A 48 -7.18 -4.86 -10.98
CA PHE A 48 -7.77 -6.12 -11.42
C PHE A 48 -7.17 -6.50 -12.76
N ARG A 49 -6.63 -7.71 -12.88
CA ARG A 49 -6.07 -8.20 -14.14
C ARG A 49 -6.22 -9.70 -14.29
N LYS A 50 -6.66 -10.15 -15.49
CA LYS A 50 -6.66 -11.56 -15.88
C LYS A 50 -5.37 -11.89 -16.62
N TYR A 51 -4.69 -12.94 -16.19
CA TYR A 51 -3.43 -13.41 -16.77
C TYR A 51 -3.66 -14.56 -17.76
N PRO A 52 -2.66 -14.91 -18.63
CA PRO A 52 -2.79 -15.98 -19.63
C PRO A 52 -3.20 -17.34 -19.06
N ASN A 53 -2.82 -17.65 -17.81
CA ASN A 53 -3.22 -18.86 -17.09
C ASN A 53 -4.68 -18.82 -16.56
N ASN A 54 -5.51 -17.94 -17.09
CA ASN A 54 -6.90 -17.68 -16.68
C ASN A 54 -7.11 -17.23 -15.23
N LYS A 55 -6.06 -16.99 -14.46
CA LYS A 55 -6.18 -16.47 -13.09
C LYS A 55 -6.43 -14.96 -13.10
N VAL A 56 -7.42 -14.53 -12.33
CA VAL A 56 -7.65 -13.11 -12.03
C VAL A 56 -6.85 -12.78 -10.77
N ILE A 57 -5.96 -11.80 -10.87
CA ILE A 57 -5.17 -11.31 -9.74
C ILE A 57 -5.65 -9.91 -9.41
N VAL A 58 -5.97 -9.72 -8.13
CA VAL A 58 -6.33 -8.43 -7.54
C VAL A 58 -5.20 -8.00 -6.61
N LYS A 59 -4.68 -6.80 -6.77
CA LYS A 59 -3.56 -6.29 -5.95
C LYS A 59 -3.66 -4.78 -5.77
N PRO A 60 -2.92 -4.19 -4.79
CA PRO A 60 -2.83 -2.73 -4.64
C PRO A 60 -2.32 -2.07 -5.93
N THR A 61 -2.88 -0.90 -6.27
CA THR A 61 -2.42 -0.13 -7.43
C THR A 61 -1.01 0.43 -7.21
N LYS A 62 -0.27 0.68 -8.30
CA LYS A 62 1.06 1.31 -8.24
C LYS A 62 1.01 2.68 -7.57
N ASP A 63 -0.01 3.47 -7.89
CA ASP A 63 -0.20 4.82 -7.32
C ASP A 63 -0.57 4.76 -5.83
N GLY A 64 -1.42 3.81 -5.44
CA GLY A 64 -1.73 3.55 -4.03
C GLY A 64 -0.49 3.18 -3.21
N ILE A 65 0.39 2.33 -3.75
CA ILE A 65 1.67 1.97 -3.12
C ILE A 65 2.60 3.19 -3.04
N LYS A 66 2.69 4.00 -4.10
CA LYS A 66 3.52 5.22 -4.13
C LYS A 66 3.04 6.24 -3.11
N SER A 67 1.74 6.51 -3.06
CA SER A 67 1.11 7.41 -2.09
C SER A 67 1.35 6.93 -0.65
N PHE A 68 1.19 5.64 -0.39
CA PHE A 68 1.43 5.06 0.92
C PHE A 68 2.90 5.22 1.36
N LYS A 69 3.86 4.95 0.47
CA LYS A 69 5.29 5.20 0.74
C LYS A 69 5.58 6.67 1.04
N SER A 70 4.91 7.60 0.37
CA SER A 70 5.03 9.05 0.67
C SER A 70 4.54 9.36 2.08
N LYS A 71 3.38 8.86 2.49
CA LYS A 71 2.86 9.04 3.87
C LYS A 71 3.81 8.49 4.93
N ILE A 72 4.39 7.30 4.70
CA ILE A 72 5.42 6.74 5.58
C ILE A 72 6.63 7.68 5.67
N LYS A 73 7.13 8.17 4.51
CA LYS A 73 8.27 9.11 4.45
C LYS A 73 7.98 10.40 5.21
N GLU A 74 6.78 10.93 5.11
CA GLU A 74 6.35 12.15 5.82
C GLU A 74 6.36 11.95 7.35
N ILE A 75 5.89 10.78 7.84
CA ILE A 75 5.96 10.46 9.26
C ILE A 75 7.44 10.42 9.72
N PHE A 76 8.31 9.72 9.02
CA PHE A 76 9.73 9.69 9.37
C PHE A 76 10.40 11.06 9.30
N LYS A 77 9.95 11.95 8.42
CA LYS A 77 10.43 13.35 8.32
C LYS A 77 9.92 14.18 9.50
N LYS A 78 8.62 14.10 9.78
CA LYS A 78 7.96 14.88 10.84
C LYS A 78 8.46 14.51 12.24
N TYR A 79 8.66 13.22 12.49
CA TYR A 79 9.11 12.69 13.80
C TYR A 79 10.61 12.34 13.82
N ASN A 80 11.37 13.04 13.02
CA ASN A 80 12.81 12.81 12.84
C ASN A 80 13.62 13.00 14.15
N SER A 81 13.28 13.98 14.97
CA SER A 81 13.94 14.30 16.25
C SER A 81 13.10 13.87 17.47
N SER A 82 12.02 13.11 17.24
CA SER A 82 11.15 12.65 18.33
C SER A 82 11.67 11.36 18.94
N SER A 83 11.12 10.98 20.11
CA SER A 83 11.39 9.67 20.70
C SER A 83 10.93 8.55 19.79
N LEU A 84 11.60 7.38 19.89
CA LEU A 84 11.24 6.19 19.14
C LEU A 84 9.79 5.75 19.39
N SER A 85 9.35 5.82 20.65
CA SER A 85 7.97 5.48 21.04
C SER A 85 6.95 6.33 20.29
N MET A 86 7.18 7.65 20.17
CA MET A 86 6.31 8.56 19.43
C MET A 86 6.28 8.20 17.93
N LEU A 87 7.43 7.92 17.34
CA LEU A 87 7.51 7.49 15.94
C LEU A 87 6.68 6.22 15.70
N ILE A 88 6.83 5.20 16.54
CA ILE A 88 6.10 3.93 16.43
C ILE A 88 4.60 4.16 16.60
N THR A 89 4.20 4.95 17.60
CA THR A 89 2.79 5.28 17.88
C THR A 89 2.12 5.96 16.67
N LYS A 90 2.83 6.81 15.93
CA LYS A 90 2.28 7.50 14.75
C LYS A 90 2.32 6.63 13.48
N LEU A 91 3.29 5.73 13.38
CA LEU A 91 3.46 4.88 12.20
C LEU A 91 2.49 3.69 12.20
N ASN A 92 2.32 3.03 13.35
CA ASN A 92 1.55 1.78 13.45
C ASN A 92 0.08 1.88 13.01
N PRO A 93 -0.70 2.93 13.36
CA PRO A 93 -2.08 3.06 12.86
C PRO A 93 -2.16 3.15 11.34
N LEU A 94 -1.24 3.89 10.71
CA LEU A 94 -1.15 3.99 9.25
C LEU A 94 -0.87 2.63 8.62
N LEU A 95 0.10 1.88 9.17
CA LEU A 95 0.49 0.56 8.66
C LEU A 95 -0.64 -0.45 8.80
N ARG A 96 -1.28 -0.52 9.98
CA ARG A 96 -2.42 -1.43 10.25
C ARG A 96 -3.62 -1.13 9.36
N GLY A 97 -3.98 0.15 9.21
CA GLY A 97 -5.10 0.55 8.37
C GLY A 97 -4.90 0.13 6.90
N TRP A 98 -3.69 0.38 6.36
CA TRP A 98 -3.36 0.01 4.99
C TRP A 98 -3.30 -1.51 4.80
N ALA A 99 -2.70 -2.23 5.74
CA ALA A 99 -2.60 -3.68 5.71
C ALA A 99 -3.99 -4.34 5.79
N ASN A 100 -4.86 -3.87 6.68
CA ASN A 100 -6.23 -4.38 6.80
C ASN A 100 -7.06 -4.15 5.53
N TYR A 101 -6.86 -3.02 4.85
CA TYR A 101 -7.56 -2.73 3.60
C TYR A 101 -7.17 -3.69 2.47
N TYR A 102 -5.91 -4.11 2.41
CA TYR A 102 -5.40 -4.94 1.32
C TYR A 102 -5.17 -6.42 1.69
N ARG A 103 -5.47 -6.86 2.92
CA ARG A 103 -5.21 -8.23 3.36
C ARG A 103 -5.98 -9.31 2.60
N PHE A 104 -7.12 -8.99 2.01
CA PHE A 104 -7.98 -9.93 1.30
C PHE A 104 -7.64 -10.13 -0.18
N VAL A 105 -6.57 -9.53 -0.66
CA VAL A 105 -6.14 -9.62 -2.06
C VAL A 105 -4.68 -10.10 -2.17
N ASN A 106 -4.18 -10.28 -3.39
CA ASN A 106 -2.82 -10.73 -3.64
C ASN A 106 -1.76 -9.66 -3.26
N SER A 107 -1.65 -9.36 -1.97
CA SER A 107 -0.84 -8.28 -1.42
C SER A 107 0.49 -8.72 -0.79
N LYS A 108 0.72 -10.02 -0.54
CA LYS A 108 1.90 -10.53 0.19
C LYS A 108 3.23 -9.97 -0.32
N VAL A 109 3.48 -10.06 -1.62
CA VAL A 109 4.72 -9.53 -2.23
C VAL A 109 4.83 -8.00 -2.06
N VAL A 110 3.69 -7.30 -2.05
CA VAL A 110 3.65 -5.85 -1.83
C VAL A 110 3.93 -5.54 -0.37
N PHE A 111 3.37 -6.29 0.55
CA PHE A 111 3.62 -6.16 1.99
C PHE A 111 5.10 -6.33 2.33
N ASP A 112 5.75 -7.38 1.81
CA ASP A 112 7.19 -7.61 2.01
C ASP A 112 8.05 -6.45 1.46
N LYS A 113 7.68 -5.89 0.31
CA LYS A 113 8.36 -4.72 -0.25
C LYS A 113 8.16 -3.46 0.58
N ILE A 114 7.00 -3.29 1.19
CA ILE A 114 6.72 -2.16 2.11
C ILE A 114 7.48 -2.37 3.42
N ASP A 115 7.47 -3.56 3.99
CA ASP A 115 8.23 -3.89 5.20
C ASP A 115 9.73 -3.64 5.03
N THR A 116 10.28 -4.04 3.88
CA THR A 116 11.68 -3.73 3.52
C THR A 116 11.92 -2.22 3.41
N TYR A 117 10.96 -1.48 2.83
CA TYR A 117 11.04 -0.01 2.74
C TYR A 117 11.03 0.64 4.12
N ILE A 118 10.15 0.20 5.02
CA ILE A 118 10.07 0.68 6.41
C ILE A 118 11.38 0.39 7.15
N TRP A 119 11.91 -0.81 7.03
CA TRP A 119 13.17 -1.19 7.64
C TRP A 119 14.33 -0.28 7.20
N ARG A 120 14.44 -0.01 5.89
CA ARG A 120 15.45 0.94 5.37
C ARG A 120 15.25 2.36 5.92
N LYS A 121 14.01 2.82 6.05
CA LYS A 121 13.70 4.14 6.66
C LYS A 121 14.06 4.18 8.14
N SER A 122 13.79 3.09 8.86
CA SER A 122 14.14 2.94 10.28
C SER A 122 15.66 2.99 10.49
N LEU A 123 16.43 2.28 9.66
CA LEU A 123 17.90 2.35 9.69
C LEU A 123 18.42 3.77 9.43
N ASN A 124 17.86 4.45 8.44
CA ASN A 124 18.30 5.81 8.11
C ASN A 124 17.95 6.80 9.23
N TRP A 125 16.77 6.62 9.88
CA TRP A 125 16.37 7.40 11.05
C TRP A 125 17.34 7.19 12.22
N MET A 126 17.65 5.95 12.57
CA MET A 126 18.62 5.61 13.61
C MET A 126 20.00 6.21 13.33
N LYS A 127 20.53 6.01 12.10
CA LYS A 127 21.84 6.55 11.70
C LYS A 127 21.89 8.09 11.78
N ARG A 128 20.79 8.76 11.52
CA ARG A 128 20.73 10.22 11.62
C ARG A 128 20.78 10.70 13.06
N ILE A 129 19.96 10.11 13.95
CA ILE A 129 19.93 10.48 15.38
C ILE A 129 21.31 10.33 16.01
N HIS A 130 22.04 9.26 15.68
CA HIS A 130 23.35 8.96 16.24
C HIS A 130 24.49 9.44 15.36
N GLN A 131 24.26 10.41 14.45
CA GLN A 131 25.29 10.99 13.59
C GLN A 131 26.16 9.94 12.87
N ARG A 132 25.59 8.79 12.54
CA ARG A 132 26.24 7.62 11.93
C ARG A 132 27.38 6.97 12.74
N LYS A 133 27.55 7.36 14.01
CA LYS A 133 28.52 6.76 14.92
C LYS A 133 27.97 5.44 15.48
N GLU A 134 28.85 4.53 15.86
CA GLU A 134 28.53 3.27 16.56
C GLU A 134 27.28 2.52 16.03
N THR A 135 27.14 2.43 14.72
CA THR A 135 25.92 1.90 14.05
C THR A 135 25.52 0.51 14.58
N ILE A 136 26.49 -0.35 14.89
CA ILE A 136 26.23 -1.72 15.38
C ILE A 136 25.63 -1.70 16.78
N LYS A 137 26.16 -0.85 17.67
CA LYS A 137 25.65 -0.69 19.04
C LYS A 137 24.19 -0.23 19.03
N TYR A 138 23.89 0.82 18.26
CA TYR A 138 22.53 1.36 18.17
C TYR A 138 21.58 0.45 17.39
N TYR A 139 22.08 -0.33 16.43
CA TYR A 139 21.27 -1.36 15.79
C TYR A 139 20.76 -2.37 16.83
N LYS A 140 21.63 -2.95 17.65
CA LYS A 140 21.24 -3.89 18.73
C LYS A 140 20.31 -3.25 19.77
N GLN A 141 20.41 -1.95 19.99
CA GLN A 141 19.54 -1.23 20.92
C GLN A 141 18.12 -1.07 20.37
N TYR A 142 17.97 -0.68 19.10
CA TYR A 142 16.68 -0.31 18.50
C TYR A 142 16.00 -1.41 17.70
N PHE A 143 16.77 -2.36 17.19
CA PHE A 143 16.22 -3.45 16.41
C PHE A 143 16.23 -4.74 17.25
N LYS A 144 15.06 -5.35 17.36
CA LYS A 144 14.85 -6.54 18.17
C LYS A 144 14.31 -7.67 17.32
N PRO A 145 14.63 -8.94 17.65
CA PRO A 145 14.00 -10.09 17.02
C PRO A 145 12.47 -9.99 17.12
N PHE A 146 11.80 -10.33 16.04
CA PHE A 146 10.35 -10.37 15.99
C PHE A 146 9.90 -11.81 15.72
N PRO A 147 8.92 -12.34 16.49
CA PRO A 147 8.48 -13.73 16.33
C PRO A 147 8.12 -14.06 14.88
N ASN A 148 8.58 -15.20 14.39
CA ASN A 148 8.35 -15.71 13.03
C ASN A 148 8.90 -14.86 11.89
N TYR A 149 9.86 -13.94 12.17
CA TYR A 149 10.51 -13.13 11.16
C TYR A 149 12.04 -13.32 11.17
N LYS A 150 12.64 -13.39 9.96
CA LYS A 150 14.09 -13.56 9.81
C LYS A 150 14.90 -12.29 10.11
N SER A 151 14.26 -11.13 10.12
CA SER A 151 14.92 -9.82 10.32
C SER A 151 14.38 -9.11 11.54
N ASP A 152 15.29 -8.45 12.26
CA ASP A 152 14.93 -7.60 13.38
C ASP A 152 14.02 -6.44 12.97
N VAL A 153 13.19 -6.00 13.91
CA VAL A 153 12.22 -4.93 13.72
C VAL A 153 12.50 -3.80 14.69
N LEU A 154 12.30 -2.57 14.26
CA LEU A 154 12.42 -1.39 15.10
C LEU A 154 11.47 -1.48 16.30
N SER A 155 12.00 -1.33 17.51
CA SER A 155 11.28 -1.46 18.78
C SER A 155 11.84 -0.53 19.84
N ASP A 156 10.95 0.00 20.68
CA ASP A 156 11.31 0.76 21.88
C ASP A 156 11.36 -0.12 23.15
N GLY A 157 11.27 -1.44 22.97
CA GLY A 157 11.24 -2.42 24.06
C GLY A 157 9.82 -2.74 24.57
N LYS A 158 8.85 -1.88 24.33
CA LYS A 158 7.44 -2.07 24.71
C LYS A 158 6.57 -2.40 23.49
N GLN A 159 6.86 -1.81 22.35
CA GLN A 159 6.13 -2.02 21.11
C GLN A 159 7.06 -2.10 19.91
N PHE A 160 6.63 -2.80 18.88
CA PHE A 160 7.32 -2.95 17.61
C PHE A 160 6.67 -2.10 16.53
N VAL A 161 7.45 -1.69 15.52
CA VAL A 161 6.86 -1.22 14.26
C VAL A 161 6.08 -2.38 13.64
N TYR A 162 4.84 -2.09 13.27
CA TYR A 162 3.94 -3.09 12.70
C TYR A 162 4.48 -3.65 11.37
N ARG A 163 4.42 -4.97 11.22
CA ARG A 163 4.85 -5.70 10.02
C ARG A 163 3.63 -6.13 9.21
N LEU A 164 3.55 -5.67 7.97
CA LEU A 164 2.41 -5.98 7.11
C LEU A 164 2.39 -7.47 6.71
N GLY A 165 3.56 -8.05 6.47
CA GLY A 165 3.70 -9.45 6.09
C GLY A 165 3.36 -10.47 7.19
N THR A 166 3.08 -10.03 8.42
CA THR A 166 2.62 -10.92 9.52
C THR A 166 1.12 -11.17 9.53
N LEU A 167 0.35 -10.44 8.72
CA LEU A 167 -1.08 -10.70 8.62
C LEU A 167 -1.35 -12.07 7.97
N PRO A 168 -2.25 -12.88 8.55
CA PRO A 168 -2.79 -14.03 7.84
C PRO A 168 -3.54 -13.53 6.61
N LEU A 169 -3.16 -14.06 5.46
CA LEU A 169 -3.74 -13.77 4.14
C LEU A 169 -4.67 -14.90 3.75
#